data_f748b7473dec66e29f7ac8cdaa708a2a
#
_entry.id   f748b7473dec66e29f7ac8cdaa708a2a
#
_cell.length_a   1.000
_cell.length_b   1.000
_cell.length_c   1.000
_cell.angle_alpha   90.00
_cell.angle_beta   90.00
_cell.angle_gamma   90.00
#
_symmetry.space_group_name_H-M   'P 1'
#
loop_
_entity.id
_entity.type
_entity.pdbx_description
1 polymer ?
#
loop_
_entity_poly.entity_id
_entity_poly.type
_entity_poly.pdbx_seq_one_letter_code
_entity_poly.pdbx_strand_id
1 'polypeptide(L)'
;DMFDDIFGNMFHGGSASGRSRRTSGFTGGFGGESFKSKGSDIKAGITVGFDEAAFGGDKVITLSNPENPGQPGQSLKVHIPAGIDNGKSIRLRGKGMPGTGGGEAGDLLLKVTVAPKPGYERKGMDVYTTVSVPYTTAVFGGEALVHTLYGDVMCKIKEGTQSGSKIRLRGKGIVSMKDSSVHGDQYVTIQIEVPRNLSPQARQKLKEFEEICQGSSRTA
;
A
#
# COMPACT_ATOMS: atom_id res chain seq x y z
N ASP A 1 -6.76 16.57 -7.80
CA ASP A 1 -7.93 17.42 -7.67
C ASP A 1 -9.00 16.90 -6.72
N MET A 2 -8.67 15.82 -5.98
CA MET A 2 -9.55 15.28 -4.94
C MET A 2 -9.43 16.03 -3.60
N PHE A 3 -8.55 17.05 -3.55
CA PHE A 3 -8.32 17.85 -2.34
C PHE A 3 -9.26 19.06 -2.24
N ASP A 4 -9.76 19.59 -3.34
CA ASP A 4 -10.64 20.76 -3.36
C ASP A 4 -12.06 20.45 -2.85
N ASP A 5 -12.55 19.23 -3.06
CA ASP A 5 -13.90 18.83 -2.66
C ASP A 5 -14.08 18.59 -1.15
N ILE A 6 -12.99 18.33 -0.42
CA ILE A 6 -13.07 18.03 1.02
C ILE A 6 -13.03 19.31 1.85
N PHE A 7 -12.37 20.37 1.37
CA PHE A 7 -12.24 21.63 2.09
C PHE A 7 -13.36 22.63 1.78
N GLY A 8 -13.93 22.61 0.56
CA GLY A 8 -14.99 23.53 0.16
C GLY A 8 -16.31 23.35 0.91
N ASN A 9 -16.59 22.16 1.40
CA ASN A 9 -17.89 21.84 2.00
C ASN A 9 -17.95 22.02 3.53
N MET A 10 -16.86 22.35 4.19
CA MET A 10 -16.81 22.48 5.65
C MET A 10 -17.00 23.94 6.13
N PHE A 11 -16.93 24.93 5.22
CA PHE A 11 -17.01 26.37 5.58
C PHE A 11 -18.29 27.07 5.16
N HIS A 12 -19.26 26.38 4.54
CA HIS A 12 -20.53 27.00 4.15
C HIS A 12 -21.70 26.33 4.89
N GLY A 13 -22.05 26.90 6.04
CA GLY A 13 -23.30 26.50 6.67
C GLY A 13 -23.51 27.04 8.08
N GLY A 14 -24.25 28.14 8.20
CA GLY A 14 -24.89 28.41 9.46
C GLY A 14 -25.11 29.85 9.87
N SER A 15 -25.77 30.64 9.04
CA SER A 15 -26.52 31.81 9.55
C SER A 15 -27.88 31.33 10.03
N ALA A 16 -28.10 31.32 11.31
CA ALA A 16 -29.45 31.26 11.89
C ALA A 16 -29.65 32.42 12.87
N SER A 17 -30.42 33.36 12.42
CA SER A 17 -30.99 34.48 13.19
C SER A 17 -31.90 33.99 14.32
N GLY A 18 -31.80 34.57 15.51
CA GLY A 18 -32.70 34.27 16.61
C GLY A 18 -32.63 35.21 17.78
N ARG A 19 -33.28 36.35 17.67
CA ARG A 19 -33.98 37.16 18.71
C ARG A 19 -33.29 37.48 20.03
N SER A 20 -33.00 38.76 20.14
CA SER A 20 -32.86 39.63 21.27
C SER A 20 -33.78 39.33 22.47
N ARG A 21 -33.21 39.25 23.67
CA ARG A 21 -33.82 39.71 24.92
C ARG A 21 -32.79 40.50 25.73
N ARG A 22 -33.06 41.80 25.87
CA ARG A 22 -32.40 42.69 26.79
C ARG A 22 -32.63 42.25 28.22
N THR A 23 -31.59 42.14 28.99
CA THR A 23 -31.68 42.34 30.44
C THR A 23 -30.42 43.08 30.88
N SER A 24 -30.66 44.19 31.57
CA SER A 24 -29.70 45.18 32.00
C SER A 24 -28.81 44.68 33.14
N GLY A 25 -27.56 45.10 33.10
CA GLY A 25 -26.83 45.56 34.27
C GLY A 25 -26.24 44.49 35.17
N PHE A 26 -24.95 44.20 34.97
CA PHE A 26 -24.05 44.06 36.11
C PHE A 26 -22.62 44.35 35.65
N THR A 27 -22.13 45.53 36.07
CA THR A 27 -20.73 45.95 35.94
C THR A 27 -19.91 45.12 36.94
N GLY A 28 -19.20 44.13 36.47
CA GLY A 28 -18.22 43.40 37.25
C GLY A 28 -17.06 43.06 36.28
N GLY A 29 -15.92 43.75 36.50
CA GLY A 29 -14.70 43.49 35.72
C GLY A 29 -14.23 42.07 35.92
N PHE A 30 -14.32 41.26 34.87
CA PHE A 30 -13.59 40.01 34.77
C PHE A 30 -12.50 40.21 33.73
N GLY A 31 -11.26 40.16 34.22
CA GLY A 31 -10.09 40.07 33.40
C GLY A 31 -10.30 38.93 32.36
N GLY A 32 -10.12 39.26 31.10
CA GLY A 32 -10.27 38.30 30.00
C GLY A 32 -9.25 37.20 30.12
N GLU A 33 -9.59 36.13 30.83
CA GLU A 33 -8.92 34.85 30.60
C GLU A 33 -9.31 34.42 29.19
N SER A 34 -8.39 34.61 28.28
CA SER A 34 -8.53 34.06 26.95
C SER A 34 -8.61 32.52 27.10
N PHE A 35 -9.80 31.97 26.92
CA PHE A 35 -10.00 30.53 26.97
C PHE A 35 -9.10 29.88 25.91
N LYS A 36 -8.05 29.19 26.38
CA LYS A 36 -7.18 28.39 25.54
C LYS A 36 -7.99 27.26 24.95
N SER A 37 -8.16 27.28 23.63
CA SER A 37 -8.84 26.20 22.91
C SER A 37 -7.85 25.50 21.97
N LYS A 38 -7.80 24.17 22.08
CA LYS A 38 -6.99 23.35 21.18
C LYS A 38 -7.53 23.45 19.75
N GLY A 39 -6.64 23.53 18.76
CA GLY A 39 -6.99 23.47 17.35
C GLY A 39 -7.61 22.15 16.93
N SER A 40 -8.38 22.15 15.88
CA SER A 40 -8.99 20.94 15.31
C SER A 40 -7.97 20.07 14.60
N ASP A 41 -8.22 18.76 14.58
CA ASP A 41 -7.43 17.82 13.81
C ASP A 41 -7.77 17.92 12.32
N ILE A 42 -6.76 17.78 11.48
CA ILE A 42 -6.90 17.74 10.01
C ILE A 42 -6.79 16.29 9.56
N LYS A 43 -7.64 15.87 8.62
CA LYS A 43 -7.58 14.57 7.97
C LYS A 43 -7.18 14.78 6.52
N ALA A 44 -6.19 14.03 6.06
CA ALA A 44 -5.74 14.03 4.66
C ALA A 44 -5.36 12.63 4.21
N GLY A 45 -5.23 12.42 2.89
CA GLY A 45 -4.74 11.19 2.30
C GLY A 45 -3.29 11.30 1.86
N ILE A 46 -2.56 10.19 1.92
CA ILE A 46 -1.23 10.07 1.35
C ILE A 46 -1.14 8.76 0.57
N THR A 47 -0.64 8.84 -0.67
CA THR A 47 -0.34 7.65 -1.48
C THR A 47 1.14 7.31 -1.35
N VAL A 48 1.41 6.06 -1.00
CA VAL A 48 2.78 5.51 -0.91
C VAL A 48 2.93 4.36 -1.91
N GLY A 49 4.13 4.18 -2.45
CA GLY A 49 4.43 3.04 -3.31
C GLY A 49 4.42 1.73 -2.52
N PHE A 50 4.28 0.61 -3.23
CA PHE A 50 4.32 -0.73 -2.63
C PHE A 50 5.62 -0.96 -1.84
N ASP A 51 6.76 -0.61 -2.42
CA ASP A 51 8.07 -0.77 -1.79
C ASP A 51 8.26 0.20 -0.61
N GLU A 52 7.76 1.45 -0.73
CA GLU A 52 7.73 2.39 0.39
C GLU A 52 6.92 1.86 1.58
N ALA A 53 5.79 1.21 1.31
CA ALA A 53 4.97 0.59 2.36
C ALA A 53 5.64 -0.66 2.95
N ALA A 54 6.34 -1.45 2.12
CA ALA A 54 7.01 -2.67 2.56
C ALA A 54 8.23 -2.38 3.44
N PHE A 55 9.08 -1.42 3.04
CA PHE A 55 10.35 -1.13 3.69
C PHE A 55 10.31 0.07 4.62
N GLY A 56 9.28 0.90 4.51
CA GLY A 56 9.21 2.16 5.22
C GLY A 56 10.18 3.20 4.66
N GLY A 57 10.21 4.34 5.32
CA GLY A 57 11.11 5.44 4.94
C GLY A 57 10.48 6.79 5.22
N ASP A 58 11.19 7.83 4.83
CA ASP A 58 10.74 9.20 5.01
C ASP A 58 10.23 9.76 3.69
N LYS A 59 9.06 10.38 3.72
CA LYS A 59 8.43 11.03 2.58
C LYS A 59 8.14 12.47 2.90
N VAL A 60 8.48 13.37 1.98
CA VAL A 60 8.13 14.78 2.10
C VAL A 60 6.80 15.02 1.39
N ILE A 61 5.84 15.58 2.12
CA ILE A 61 4.55 16.00 1.60
C ILE A 61 4.43 17.52 1.69
N THR A 62 3.71 18.13 0.76
CA THR A 62 3.40 19.55 0.79
C THR A 62 1.92 19.74 1.06
N LEU A 63 1.60 20.41 2.16
CA LEU A 63 0.23 20.78 2.50
C LEU A 63 -0.04 22.18 1.93
N SER A 64 -0.95 22.26 0.97
CA SER A 64 -1.44 23.55 0.47
C SER A 64 -2.33 24.18 1.52
N ASN A 65 -2.18 25.49 1.73
CA ASN A 65 -3.10 26.26 2.58
C ASN A 65 -4.27 26.74 1.71
N PRO A 66 -5.49 26.23 1.92
CA PRO A 66 -6.65 26.64 1.12
C PRO A 66 -7.04 28.11 1.32
N GLU A 67 -6.66 28.73 2.46
CA GLU A 67 -6.94 30.14 2.74
C GLU A 67 -6.01 31.10 1.99
N ASN A 68 -4.86 30.62 1.50
CA ASN A 68 -3.89 31.39 0.76
C ASN A 68 -3.32 30.59 -0.42
N PRO A 69 -4.07 30.47 -1.53
CA PRO A 69 -3.66 29.61 -2.67
C PRO A 69 -2.40 30.09 -3.40
N GLY A 70 -1.90 31.31 -3.08
CA GLY A 70 -0.67 31.87 -3.66
C GLY A 70 0.57 31.73 -2.78
N GLN A 71 0.47 31.18 -1.59
CA GLN A 71 1.63 30.91 -0.74
C GLN A 71 2.16 29.49 -0.95
N PRO A 72 3.49 29.30 -0.94
CA PRO A 72 4.05 27.96 -1.00
C PRO A 72 3.54 27.13 0.19
N GLY A 73 3.01 25.94 -0.10
CA GLY A 73 2.51 25.04 0.92
C GLY A 73 3.60 24.64 1.92
N GLN A 74 3.19 24.30 3.13
CA GLN A 74 4.11 23.83 4.16
C GLN A 74 4.59 22.41 3.82
N SER A 75 5.89 22.25 3.63
CA SER A 75 6.50 20.92 3.45
C SER A 75 6.67 20.23 4.80
N LEU A 76 6.18 19.01 4.91
CA LEU A 76 6.29 18.17 6.10
C LEU A 76 7.01 16.88 5.74
N LYS A 77 7.96 16.47 6.58
CA LYS A 77 8.59 15.16 6.51
C LYS A 77 7.73 14.17 7.31
N VAL A 78 7.28 13.11 6.63
CA VAL A 78 6.46 12.05 7.21
C VAL A 78 7.24 10.76 7.22
N HIS A 79 7.37 10.14 8.38
CA HIS A 79 7.94 8.81 8.50
C HIS A 79 6.87 7.75 8.20
N ILE A 80 7.11 6.92 7.18
CA ILE A 80 6.28 5.79 6.80
C ILE A 80 6.82 4.55 7.52
N PRO A 81 6.08 3.94 8.46
CA PRO A 81 6.53 2.72 9.13
C PRO A 81 6.65 1.56 8.15
N ALA A 82 7.72 0.77 8.25
CA ALA A 82 7.88 -0.44 7.46
C ALA A 82 6.73 -1.43 7.73
N GLY A 83 6.18 -2.00 6.67
CA GLY A 83 5.06 -2.92 6.75
C GLY A 83 3.69 -2.28 6.88
N ILE A 84 3.59 -0.95 6.75
CA ILE A 84 2.30 -0.25 6.84
C ILE A 84 1.29 -0.85 5.85
N ASP A 85 0.06 -1.02 6.31
CA ASP A 85 -1.01 -1.59 5.51
C ASP A 85 -1.87 -0.49 4.88
N ASN A 86 -2.53 -0.84 3.77
CA ASN A 86 -3.49 0.06 3.13
C ASN A 86 -4.61 0.44 4.10
N GLY A 87 -5.00 1.72 4.10
CA GLY A 87 -6.05 2.23 4.96
C GLY A 87 -5.61 2.56 6.40
N LYS A 88 -4.37 2.32 6.79
CA LYS A 88 -3.81 2.77 8.07
C LYS A 88 -3.63 4.27 8.10
N SER A 89 -3.66 4.85 9.30
CA SER A 89 -3.46 6.29 9.49
C SER A 89 -2.17 6.57 10.25
N ILE A 90 -1.44 7.59 9.77
CA ILE A 90 -0.25 8.13 10.44
C ILE A 90 -0.67 9.44 11.10
N ARG A 91 -0.38 9.58 12.40
CA ARG A 91 -0.67 10.78 13.17
C ARG A 91 0.58 11.64 13.33
N LEU A 92 0.49 12.88 12.86
CA LEU A 92 1.51 13.90 13.06
C LEU A 92 1.00 14.90 14.10
N ARG A 93 1.57 14.84 15.31
CA ARG A 93 1.15 15.68 16.44
C ARG A 93 1.45 17.16 16.16
N GLY A 94 0.51 18.01 16.53
CA GLY A 94 0.65 19.46 16.41
C GLY A 94 0.73 20.00 14.97
N LYS A 95 0.34 19.22 13.97
CA LYS A 95 0.33 19.60 12.56
C LYS A 95 -1.08 19.81 11.98
N GLY A 96 -2.08 19.90 12.86
CA GLY A 96 -3.45 20.26 12.54
C GLY A 96 -3.68 21.76 12.53
N MET A 97 -4.92 22.18 12.76
CA MET A 97 -5.28 23.61 12.82
C MET A 97 -4.67 24.26 14.07
N PRO A 98 -4.27 25.55 13.98
CA PRO A 98 -3.77 26.26 15.15
C PRO A 98 -4.86 26.42 16.22
N GLY A 99 -4.45 26.37 17.50
CA GLY A 99 -5.33 26.67 18.62
C GLY A 99 -5.58 28.17 18.76
N THR A 100 -6.61 28.52 19.53
CA THR A 100 -6.94 29.90 19.86
C THR A 100 -6.59 30.24 21.30
N GLY A 101 -6.31 31.50 21.59
CA GLY A 101 -5.97 31.99 22.93
C GLY A 101 -4.70 31.36 23.53
N GLY A 102 -3.74 30.95 22.70
CA GLY A 102 -2.53 30.25 23.13
C GLY A 102 -2.74 28.74 23.39
N GLY A 103 -3.81 28.15 22.85
CA GLY A 103 -4.06 26.70 22.85
C GLY A 103 -3.13 25.97 21.89
N GLU A 104 -2.90 24.69 22.12
CA GLU A 104 -2.09 23.82 21.25
C GLU A 104 -2.77 23.61 19.89
N ALA A 105 -1.96 23.42 18.86
CA ALA A 105 -2.48 23.01 17.55
C ALA A 105 -3.06 21.58 17.62
N GLY A 106 -4.03 21.29 16.74
CA GLY A 106 -4.52 19.94 16.50
C GLY A 106 -3.49 19.05 15.85
N ASP A 107 -3.89 17.84 15.50
CA ASP A 107 -3.03 16.86 14.84
C ASP A 107 -3.40 16.68 13.37
N LEU A 108 -2.46 16.24 12.56
CA LEU A 108 -2.70 15.83 11.18
C LEU A 108 -2.79 14.30 11.12
N LEU A 109 -3.91 13.78 10.63
CA LEU A 109 -4.16 12.37 10.43
C LEU A 109 -4.06 12.06 8.94
N LEU A 110 -3.02 11.32 8.54
CA LEU A 110 -2.78 10.92 7.16
C LEU A 110 -3.26 9.49 6.92
N LYS A 111 -4.34 9.32 6.17
CA LYS A 111 -4.80 8.00 5.72
C LYS A 111 -3.92 7.52 4.58
N VAL A 112 -3.28 6.36 4.76
CA VAL A 112 -2.35 5.77 3.79
C VAL A 112 -3.11 4.96 2.76
N THR A 113 -2.85 5.25 1.49
CA THR A 113 -3.24 4.42 0.34
C THR A 113 -1.98 3.83 -0.28
N VAL A 114 -1.89 2.51 -0.36
CA VAL A 114 -0.73 1.81 -0.96
C VAL A 114 -1.00 1.57 -2.43
N ALA A 115 -0.13 2.11 -3.29
CA ALA A 115 -0.20 1.87 -4.72
C ALA A 115 0.12 0.41 -5.05
N PRO A 116 -0.58 -0.21 -6.03
CA PRO A 116 -0.29 -1.57 -6.44
C PRO A 116 1.07 -1.66 -7.14
N LYS A 117 1.72 -2.83 -7.00
CA LYS A 117 2.95 -3.17 -7.72
C LYS A 117 2.63 -4.29 -8.72
N PRO A 118 2.86 -4.11 -10.03
CA PRO A 118 2.61 -5.14 -11.02
C PRO A 118 3.32 -6.46 -10.68
N GLY A 119 2.59 -7.57 -10.78
CA GLY A 119 3.12 -8.90 -10.46
C GLY A 119 3.18 -9.25 -8.97
N TYR A 120 2.81 -8.33 -8.09
CA TYR A 120 2.78 -8.56 -6.64
C TYR A 120 1.38 -8.31 -6.09
N GLU A 121 0.84 -9.28 -5.36
CA GLU A 121 -0.39 -9.14 -4.58
C GLU A 121 -0.05 -9.30 -3.11
N ARG A 122 -0.51 -8.36 -2.26
CA ARG A 122 -0.29 -8.40 -0.83
C ARG A 122 -1.56 -8.84 -0.10
N LYS A 123 -1.42 -9.77 0.85
CA LYS A 123 -2.48 -10.16 1.79
C LYS A 123 -1.90 -10.17 3.20
N GLY A 124 -2.17 -9.12 3.96
CA GLY A 124 -1.54 -8.94 5.26
C GLY A 124 -0.03 -8.77 5.14
N MET A 125 0.74 -9.68 5.73
CA MET A 125 2.20 -9.72 5.61
C MET A 125 2.69 -10.63 4.47
N ASP A 126 1.82 -11.44 3.88
CA ASP A 126 2.20 -12.35 2.81
C ASP A 126 2.10 -11.67 1.45
N VAL A 127 2.98 -12.10 0.55
CA VAL A 127 3.08 -11.61 -0.82
C VAL A 127 2.88 -12.77 -1.79
N TYR A 128 2.10 -12.54 -2.83
CA TYR A 128 1.77 -13.52 -3.86
C TYR A 128 2.31 -13.06 -5.20
N THR A 129 3.07 -13.93 -5.86
CA THR A 129 3.65 -13.69 -7.17
C THR A 129 3.47 -14.89 -8.07
N THR A 130 3.74 -14.74 -9.36
CA THR A 130 3.72 -15.83 -10.35
C THR A 130 5.05 -15.89 -11.05
N VAL A 131 5.56 -17.09 -11.30
CA VAL A 131 6.73 -17.33 -12.13
C VAL A 131 6.35 -18.24 -13.29
N SER A 132 6.76 -17.86 -14.50
CA SER A 132 6.60 -18.72 -15.68
C SER A 132 7.81 -19.62 -15.85
N VAL A 133 7.58 -20.90 -16.08
CA VAL A 133 8.61 -21.88 -16.33
C VAL A 133 8.33 -22.62 -17.65
N PRO A 134 9.37 -22.96 -18.43
CA PRO A 134 9.20 -23.76 -19.63
C PRO A 134 8.56 -25.11 -19.33
N TYR A 135 7.77 -25.64 -20.26
CA TYR A 135 7.18 -26.97 -20.15
C TYR A 135 8.23 -28.05 -19.82
N THR A 136 9.37 -27.99 -20.48
CA THR A 136 10.46 -28.95 -20.26
C THR A 136 11.02 -28.90 -18.85
N THR A 137 11.13 -27.70 -18.26
CA THR A 137 11.54 -27.54 -16.85
C THR A 137 10.51 -28.14 -15.89
N ALA A 138 9.22 -27.99 -16.21
CA ALA A 138 8.17 -28.61 -15.40
C ALA A 138 8.19 -30.14 -15.48
N VAL A 139 8.51 -30.69 -16.65
CA VAL A 139 8.59 -32.16 -16.88
C VAL A 139 9.82 -32.76 -16.22
N PHE A 140 11.01 -32.21 -16.50
CA PHE A 140 12.28 -32.80 -16.07
C PHE A 140 12.79 -32.28 -14.73
N GLY A 141 12.16 -31.25 -14.18
CA GLY A 141 12.71 -30.51 -13.08
C GLY A 141 13.79 -29.51 -13.54
N GLY A 142 14.25 -28.70 -12.63
CA GLY A 142 15.24 -27.68 -12.90
C GLY A 142 15.17 -26.55 -11.90
N GLU A 143 15.50 -25.36 -12.33
CA GLU A 143 15.53 -24.16 -11.49
C GLU A 143 14.79 -23.02 -12.18
N ALA A 144 14.18 -22.14 -11.37
CA ALA A 144 13.56 -20.91 -11.82
C ALA A 144 14.00 -19.74 -10.97
N LEU A 145 14.32 -18.62 -11.61
CA LEU A 145 14.63 -17.37 -10.93
C LEU A 145 13.33 -16.70 -10.49
N VAL A 146 13.20 -16.46 -9.20
CA VAL A 146 12.04 -15.79 -8.61
C VAL A 146 12.46 -14.44 -8.06
N HIS A 147 11.79 -13.39 -8.49
CA HIS A 147 11.98 -12.06 -7.95
C HIS A 147 11.26 -11.93 -6.61
N THR A 148 11.97 -11.47 -5.59
CA THR A 148 11.39 -11.18 -4.27
C THR A 148 11.59 -9.72 -3.93
N LEU A 149 10.95 -9.25 -2.85
CA LEU A 149 11.20 -7.90 -2.32
C LEU A 149 12.64 -7.71 -1.82
N TYR A 150 13.33 -8.81 -1.52
CA TYR A 150 14.68 -8.82 -0.96
C TYR A 150 15.75 -9.32 -1.95
N GLY A 151 15.47 -9.20 -3.24
CA GLY A 151 16.34 -9.68 -4.32
C GLY A 151 15.88 -11.01 -4.90
N ASP A 152 16.65 -11.50 -5.84
CA ASP A 152 16.32 -12.69 -6.61
C ASP A 152 16.71 -13.97 -5.88
N VAL A 153 15.87 -15.01 -6.02
CA VAL A 153 16.08 -16.31 -5.40
C VAL A 153 15.94 -17.40 -6.47
N MET A 154 16.92 -18.29 -6.55
CA MET A 154 16.80 -19.49 -7.38
C MET A 154 15.96 -20.55 -6.65
N CYS A 155 14.85 -20.94 -7.27
CA CYS A 155 13.94 -21.93 -6.73
C CYS A 155 14.05 -23.24 -7.51
N LYS A 156 14.19 -24.35 -6.78
CA LYS A 156 14.20 -25.67 -7.39
C LYS A 156 12.79 -26.07 -7.82
N ILE A 157 12.64 -26.44 -9.07
CA ILE A 157 11.40 -26.98 -9.66
C ILE A 157 11.54 -28.51 -9.68
N LYS A 158 10.61 -29.19 -9.03
CA LYS A 158 10.61 -30.66 -9.02
C LYS A 158 10.12 -31.20 -10.35
N GLU A 159 10.62 -32.36 -10.74
CA GLU A 159 10.10 -33.13 -11.86
C GLU A 159 8.59 -33.38 -11.71
N GLY A 160 7.85 -33.21 -12.80
CA GLY A 160 6.40 -33.38 -12.81
C GLY A 160 5.61 -32.26 -12.16
N THR A 161 6.22 -31.09 -11.94
CA THR A 161 5.53 -29.90 -11.39
C THR A 161 4.37 -29.50 -12.28
N GLN A 162 3.20 -29.32 -11.68
CA GLN A 162 1.97 -28.91 -12.36
C GLN A 162 1.80 -27.38 -12.36
N SER A 163 1.13 -26.87 -13.40
CA SER A 163 0.71 -25.47 -13.44
C SER A 163 -0.23 -25.16 -12.28
N GLY A 164 -0.05 -24.00 -11.63
CA GLY A 164 -0.79 -23.65 -10.43
C GLY A 164 -0.18 -24.15 -9.13
N SER A 165 0.87 -24.99 -9.18
CA SER A 165 1.64 -25.38 -7.99
C SER A 165 2.23 -24.16 -7.30
N LYS A 166 2.34 -24.19 -5.98
CA LYS A 166 2.84 -23.05 -5.18
C LYS A 166 4.14 -23.42 -4.48
N ILE A 167 5.09 -22.50 -4.53
CA ILE A 167 6.32 -22.53 -3.75
C ILE A 167 6.21 -21.48 -2.65
N ARG A 168 6.50 -21.86 -1.41
CA ARG A 168 6.57 -20.95 -0.27
C ARG A 168 8.01 -20.54 -0.02
N LEU A 169 8.27 -19.23 -0.08
CA LEU A 169 9.55 -18.63 0.28
C LEU A 169 9.39 -17.97 1.66
N ARG A 170 9.91 -18.68 2.68
CA ARG A 170 9.77 -18.22 4.07
C ARG A 170 10.51 -16.92 4.31
N GLY A 171 9.85 -16.01 5.04
CA GLY A 171 10.42 -14.72 5.41
C GLY A 171 10.63 -13.74 4.26
N LYS A 172 10.08 -14.01 3.06
CA LYS A 172 10.20 -13.12 1.88
C LYS A 172 8.95 -12.23 1.67
N GLY A 173 8.05 -12.22 2.63
CA GLY A 173 6.90 -11.31 2.68
C GLY A 173 7.21 -9.97 3.32
N ILE A 174 6.17 -9.27 3.73
CA ILE A 174 6.22 -7.94 4.36
C ILE A 174 6.61 -8.07 5.84
N VAL A 175 7.39 -7.14 6.32
CA VAL A 175 7.76 -7.03 7.74
C VAL A 175 6.56 -6.63 8.60
N SER A 176 6.49 -7.12 9.83
CA SER A 176 5.50 -6.69 10.80
C SER A 176 5.78 -5.27 11.29
N MET A 177 4.74 -4.42 11.32
CA MET A 177 4.86 -3.08 11.92
C MET A 177 5.17 -3.10 13.42
N LYS A 178 4.86 -4.22 14.09
CA LYS A 178 5.05 -4.35 15.55
C LYS A 178 6.41 -4.91 15.92
N ASP A 179 6.97 -5.77 15.07
CA ASP A 179 8.21 -6.47 15.31
C ASP A 179 8.98 -6.62 13.99
N SER A 180 10.07 -5.87 13.86
CA SER A 180 10.90 -5.87 12.65
C SER A 180 11.64 -7.19 12.37
N SER A 181 11.66 -8.10 13.34
CA SER A 181 12.23 -9.45 13.16
C SER A 181 11.25 -10.44 12.53
N VAL A 182 9.97 -10.09 12.51
CA VAL A 182 8.90 -10.95 11.96
C VAL A 182 8.52 -10.52 10.56
N HIS A 183 8.60 -11.45 9.62
CA HIS A 183 8.23 -11.26 8.22
C HIS A 183 7.16 -12.29 7.84
N GLY A 184 6.27 -11.90 6.93
CA GLY A 184 5.42 -12.83 6.22
C GLY A 184 6.22 -13.64 5.20
N ASP A 185 5.52 -14.41 4.38
CA ASP A 185 6.11 -15.27 3.37
C ASP A 185 5.74 -14.78 1.96
N GLN A 186 6.50 -15.24 0.99
CA GLN A 186 6.11 -15.08 -0.41
C GLN A 186 5.64 -16.43 -0.95
N TYR A 187 4.47 -16.43 -1.56
CA TYR A 187 3.89 -17.58 -2.25
C TYR A 187 4.00 -17.36 -3.75
N VAL A 188 4.75 -18.23 -4.40
CA VAL A 188 5.00 -18.17 -5.84
C VAL A 188 4.17 -19.22 -6.54
N THR A 189 3.24 -18.80 -7.39
CA THR A 189 2.48 -19.70 -8.24
C THR A 189 3.26 -20.00 -9.50
N ILE A 190 3.43 -21.27 -9.82
CA ILE A 190 4.10 -21.73 -11.05
C ILE A 190 3.08 -21.71 -12.18
N GLN A 191 3.43 -21.02 -13.26
CA GLN A 191 2.72 -21.04 -14.52
C GLN A 191 3.58 -21.72 -15.56
N ILE A 192 3.07 -22.76 -16.21
CA ILE A 192 3.80 -23.43 -17.28
C ILE A 192 3.62 -22.63 -18.58
N GLU A 193 4.73 -22.26 -19.19
CA GLU A 193 4.74 -21.54 -20.44
C GLU A 193 4.67 -22.53 -21.62
N VAL A 194 3.74 -22.28 -22.52
CA VAL A 194 3.61 -23.00 -23.78
C VAL A 194 4.40 -22.27 -24.87
N PRO A 195 5.37 -22.93 -25.51
CA PRO A 195 6.17 -22.31 -26.56
C PRO A 195 5.29 -21.92 -27.77
N ARG A 196 5.42 -20.68 -28.22
CA ARG A 196 4.61 -20.14 -29.32
C ARG A 196 5.25 -20.39 -30.70
N ASN A 197 6.58 -20.37 -30.76
CA ASN A 197 7.35 -20.44 -32.02
C ASN A 197 8.27 -21.65 -31.97
N LEU A 198 7.77 -22.79 -32.42
CA LEU A 198 8.55 -24.01 -32.55
C LEU A 198 9.18 -24.10 -33.95
N SER A 199 10.46 -24.45 -34.02
CA SER A 199 11.08 -24.82 -35.28
C SER A 199 10.40 -26.08 -35.85
N PRO A 200 10.48 -26.32 -37.18
CA PRO A 200 9.91 -27.51 -37.79
C PRO A 200 10.42 -28.82 -37.13
N GLN A 201 11.70 -28.85 -36.79
CA GLN A 201 12.31 -30.00 -36.10
C GLN A 201 11.76 -30.19 -34.70
N ALA A 202 11.62 -29.10 -33.92
CA ALA A 202 11.05 -29.18 -32.56
C ALA A 202 9.58 -29.62 -32.60
N ARG A 203 8.81 -29.14 -33.56
CA ARG A 203 7.42 -29.55 -33.79
C ARG A 203 7.32 -31.03 -34.13
N GLN A 204 8.22 -31.54 -34.97
CA GLN A 204 8.26 -32.97 -35.33
C GLN A 204 8.52 -33.82 -34.09
N LYS A 205 9.52 -33.45 -33.26
CA LYS A 205 9.84 -34.16 -32.02
C LYS A 205 8.69 -34.14 -31.01
N LEU A 206 7.96 -33.03 -30.95
CA LEU A 206 6.80 -32.93 -30.03
C LEU A 206 5.64 -33.83 -30.51
N LYS A 207 5.45 -34.02 -31.83
CA LYS A 207 4.48 -34.98 -32.36
C LYS A 207 4.87 -36.42 -32.07
N GLU A 208 6.14 -36.77 -32.24
CA GLU A 208 6.65 -38.08 -31.89
C GLU A 208 6.41 -38.39 -30.37
N PHE A 209 6.64 -37.38 -29.49
CA PHE A 209 6.35 -37.48 -28.07
C PHE A 209 4.86 -37.71 -27.81
N GLU A 210 3.96 -36.96 -28.49
CA GLU A 210 2.51 -37.13 -28.36
C GLU A 210 2.06 -38.55 -28.73
N GLU A 211 2.57 -39.10 -29.83
CA GLU A 211 2.25 -40.45 -30.28
C GLU A 211 2.67 -41.52 -29.26
N ILE A 212 3.86 -41.38 -28.65
CA ILE A 212 4.35 -42.26 -27.62
C ILE A 212 3.45 -42.21 -26.38
N CYS A 213 3.06 -41.01 -25.93
CA CYS A 213 2.18 -40.83 -24.79
C CYS A 213 0.79 -41.44 -25.01
N GLN A 214 0.22 -41.30 -26.22
CA GLN A 214 -1.08 -41.84 -26.57
C GLN A 214 -1.04 -43.36 -26.72
N GLY A 215 0.05 -43.91 -27.24
CA GLY A 215 0.26 -45.38 -27.34
C GLY A 215 0.31 -46.08 -25.99
N SER A 216 0.92 -45.42 -24.99
CA SER A 216 1.00 -45.96 -23.62
C SER A 216 -0.34 -45.95 -22.88
N SER A 217 -1.27 -45.08 -23.25
CA SER A 217 -2.61 -44.99 -22.64
C SER A 217 -3.60 -46.02 -23.17
N ARG A 218 -3.30 -46.72 -24.27
CA ARG A 218 -4.18 -47.71 -24.88
C ARG A 218 -3.90 -49.16 -24.43
N THR A 219 -2.87 -49.36 -23.59
CA THR A 219 -2.41 -50.67 -23.14
C THR A 219 -2.66 -50.95 -21.65
N ALA A 220 -3.45 -50.08 -20.98
CA ALA A 220 -3.81 -50.25 -19.57
C ALA A 220 -5.31 -50.52 -19.40
#